data_93668046b7813a43f0c29317f7d59b63
#
_entry.id   93668046b7813a43f0c29317f7d59b63
#
_cell.length_a   1.000
_cell.length_b   1.000
_cell.length_c   1.000
_cell.angle_alpha   90.00
_cell.angle_beta   90.00
_cell.angle_gamma   90.00
#
_symmetry.space_group_name_H-M   'P 1'
#
loop_
_entity.id
_entity.type
_entity.pdbx_description
1 polymer ?
#
loop_
_entity_poly.entity_id
_entity_poly.type
_entity_poly.pdbx_seq_one_letter_code
_entity_poly.pdbx_strand_id
1 'polypeptide(L)'
;MELKKVTNQNLWDVVKLKVRSDQKEFVADNATSLLEAYATQNEGGKVETFALYEKDTLVGFAMINFNVSIWEGAPKVARNNYCLWRLMIDQRYQDQALGIDALVCLIRYIKSMPLGRGKKLYLSYVPSNVATEQLYKAAGFVPNGEKIGEEIVLVLDLEK
;
A
#
# COMPACT_ATOMS: atom_id res chain seq x y z
N MET A 1 11.57 4.12 -10.72
CA MET A 1 10.62 4.44 -9.61
C MET A 1 11.40 4.76 -8.35
N GLU A 2 11.09 5.88 -7.71
CA GLU A 2 11.71 6.35 -6.46
C GLU A 2 10.63 6.57 -5.39
N LEU A 3 10.91 6.13 -4.16
CA LEU A 3 10.06 6.37 -2.99
C LEU A 3 10.59 7.58 -2.24
N LYS A 4 9.79 8.63 -2.12
CA LYS A 4 10.10 9.78 -1.28
C LYS A 4 9.07 9.89 -0.16
N LYS A 5 9.49 10.21 1.04
CA LYS A 5 8.56 10.46 2.15
C LYS A 5 7.60 11.59 1.79
N VAL A 6 6.35 11.48 2.23
CA VAL A 6 5.42 12.61 2.17
C VAL A 6 5.85 13.64 3.22
N THR A 7 6.14 14.85 2.77
CA THR A 7 6.57 15.98 3.59
C THR A 7 5.78 17.22 3.23
N ASN A 8 5.96 18.31 3.96
CA ASN A 8 5.33 19.60 3.61
C ASN A 8 5.69 20.10 2.20
N GLN A 9 6.80 19.64 1.62
CA GLN A 9 7.22 20.04 0.27
C GLN A 9 6.38 19.40 -0.85
N ASN A 10 5.85 18.19 -0.62
CA ASN A 10 5.10 17.44 -1.65
C ASN A 10 3.66 17.10 -1.24
N LEU A 11 3.26 17.40 -0.01
CA LEU A 11 1.97 17.03 0.57
C LEU A 11 0.79 17.38 -0.33
N TRP A 12 0.70 18.64 -0.75
CA TRP A 12 -0.46 19.11 -1.51
C TRP A 12 -0.50 18.56 -2.92
N ASP A 13 0.65 18.27 -3.52
CA ASP A 13 0.71 17.59 -4.81
C ASP A 13 0.29 16.12 -4.68
N VAL A 14 0.68 15.44 -3.60
CA VAL A 14 0.21 14.08 -3.28
C VAL A 14 -1.30 14.03 -3.09
N VAL A 15 -1.86 14.99 -2.35
CA VAL A 15 -3.32 15.07 -2.09
C VAL A 15 -4.12 15.27 -3.38
N LYS A 16 -3.56 15.95 -4.38
CA LYS A 16 -4.21 16.18 -5.68
C LYS A 16 -4.24 14.97 -6.60
N LEU A 17 -3.41 13.96 -6.37
CA LEU A 17 -3.40 12.73 -7.17
C LEU A 17 -4.76 12.02 -7.07
N LYS A 18 -5.25 11.48 -8.18
CA LYS A 18 -6.55 10.82 -8.26
C LYS A 18 -6.49 9.58 -9.12
N VAL A 19 -7.16 8.53 -8.68
CA VAL A 19 -7.46 7.37 -9.53
C VAL A 19 -8.60 7.70 -10.49
N ARG A 20 -8.81 6.86 -11.53
CA ARG A 20 -9.97 6.96 -12.41
C ARG A 20 -11.27 6.85 -11.61
N SER A 21 -12.35 7.44 -12.13
CA SER A 21 -13.65 7.48 -11.45
C SER A 21 -14.22 6.10 -11.12
N ASP A 22 -13.97 5.10 -11.97
CA ASP A 22 -14.38 3.70 -11.78
C ASP A 22 -13.54 2.95 -10.73
N GLN A 23 -12.46 3.54 -10.24
CA GLN A 23 -11.56 2.98 -9.22
C GLN A 23 -11.74 3.59 -7.82
N LYS A 24 -12.53 4.65 -7.69
CA LYS A 24 -12.71 5.37 -6.42
C LYS A 24 -13.29 4.52 -5.30
N GLU A 25 -14.02 3.47 -5.63
CA GLU A 25 -14.58 2.53 -4.65
C GLU A 25 -13.52 1.59 -4.06
N PHE A 26 -12.37 1.42 -4.74
CA PHE A 26 -11.35 0.44 -4.37
C PHE A 26 -10.22 1.01 -3.52
N VAL A 27 -10.05 2.32 -3.51
CA VAL A 27 -8.97 2.97 -2.75
C VAL A 27 -9.45 4.30 -2.17
N ALA A 28 -9.16 4.54 -0.90
CA ALA A 28 -9.41 5.83 -0.26
C ALA A 28 -8.55 6.92 -0.92
N ASP A 29 -9.04 8.16 -0.92
CA ASP A 29 -8.23 9.29 -1.37
C ASP A 29 -7.00 9.51 -0.48
N ASN A 30 -6.01 10.22 -1.00
CA ASN A 30 -4.73 10.36 -0.31
C ASN A 30 -4.84 11.23 0.96
N ALA A 31 -5.75 12.20 1.00
CA ALA A 31 -6.00 12.99 2.21
C ALA A 31 -6.53 12.10 3.34
N THR A 32 -7.52 11.25 3.06
CA THR A 32 -8.05 10.27 4.01
C THR A 32 -6.95 9.32 4.49
N SER A 33 -6.15 8.79 3.57
CA SER A 33 -5.04 7.87 3.90
C SER A 33 -4.00 8.53 4.82
N LEU A 34 -3.64 9.79 4.58
CA LEU A 34 -2.71 10.54 5.42
C LEU A 34 -3.27 10.82 6.81
N LEU A 35 -4.57 11.09 6.93
CA LEU A 35 -5.25 11.24 8.22
C LEU A 35 -5.27 9.92 9.00
N GLU A 36 -5.54 8.80 8.34
CA GLU A 36 -5.47 7.48 8.97
C GLU A 36 -4.06 7.14 9.43
N ALA A 37 -3.04 7.48 8.64
CA ALA A 37 -1.63 7.31 9.02
C ALA A 37 -1.29 8.13 10.28
N TYR A 38 -1.69 9.39 10.32
CA TYR A 38 -1.51 10.28 11.47
C TYR A 38 -2.17 9.71 12.74
N ALA A 39 -3.42 9.30 12.65
CA ALA A 39 -4.16 8.72 13.78
C ALA A 39 -3.49 7.44 14.29
N THR A 40 -3.08 6.56 13.38
CA THR A 40 -2.41 5.30 13.72
C THR A 40 -1.05 5.54 14.40
N GLN A 41 -0.27 6.52 13.92
CA GLN A 41 0.99 6.92 14.56
C GLN A 41 0.76 7.46 15.97
N ASN A 42 -0.30 8.23 16.21
CA ASN A 42 -0.66 8.73 17.54
C ASN A 42 -1.02 7.61 18.52
N GLU A 43 -1.54 6.48 18.02
CA GLU A 43 -1.80 5.28 18.80
C GLU A 43 -0.55 4.39 19.00
N GLY A 44 0.61 4.85 18.56
CA GLY A 44 1.89 4.11 18.65
C GLY A 44 2.12 3.15 17.48
N GLY A 45 1.29 3.17 16.44
CA GLY A 45 1.46 2.36 15.25
C GLY A 45 2.62 2.85 14.37
N LYS A 46 3.26 1.89 13.69
CA LYS A 46 4.36 2.19 12.76
C LYS A 46 3.81 2.26 11.35
N VAL A 47 3.76 3.46 10.80
CA VAL A 47 3.23 3.75 9.46
C VAL A 47 4.20 4.63 8.71
N GLU A 48 4.37 4.36 7.42
CA GLU A 48 5.12 5.23 6.50
C GLU A 48 4.29 5.52 5.26
N THR A 49 4.38 6.75 4.78
CA THR A 49 3.70 7.22 3.57
C THR A 49 4.71 7.70 2.55
N PHE A 50 4.48 7.35 1.28
CA PHE A 50 5.40 7.64 0.18
C PHE A 50 4.71 8.32 -0.98
N ALA A 51 5.34 9.37 -1.46
CA ALA A 51 5.14 9.91 -2.80
C ALA A 51 5.98 9.08 -3.77
N LEU A 52 5.35 8.60 -4.85
CA LEU A 52 5.99 7.77 -5.87
C LEU A 52 6.39 8.63 -7.05
N TYR A 53 7.68 8.63 -7.39
CA TYR A 53 8.22 9.41 -8.50
C TYR A 53 8.78 8.50 -9.59
N GLU A 54 8.41 8.78 -10.82
CA GLU A 54 9.09 8.27 -12.00
C GLU A 54 9.95 9.40 -12.56
N LYS A 55 11.29 9.26 -12.42
CA LYS A 55 12.22 10.38 -12.62
C LYS A 55 11.82 11.54 -11.69
N ASP A 56 11.55 12.72 -12.23
CA ASP A 56 11.15 13.91 -11.47
C ASP A 56 9.64 14.13 -11.41
N THR A 57 8.85 13.19 -11.94
CA THR A 57 7.39 13.29 -12.01
C THR A 57 6.73 12.53 -10.89
N LEU A 58 5.89 13.20 -10.11
CA LEU A 58 5.04 12.57 -9.10
C LEU A 58 3.91 11.80 -9.80
N VAL A 59 3.90 10.47 -9.63
CA VAL A 59 2.98 9.58 -10.35
C VAL A 59 2.03 8.81 -9.45
N GLY A 60 2.29 8.75 -8.15
CA GLY A 60 1.45 7.94 -7.26
C GLY A 60 1.74 8.14 -5.78
N PHE A 61 1.06 7.32 -4.98
CA PHE A 61 1.14 7.32 -3.52
C PHE A 61 1.09 5.89 -3.01
N ALA A 62 1.82 5.63 -1.93
CA ALA A 62 1.76 4.37 -1.20
C ALA A 62 1.83 4.59 0.31
N MET A 63 1.24 3.66 1.05
CA MET A 63 1.26 3.65 2.51
C MET A 63 1.47 2.23 3.00
N ILE A 64 2.40 2.06 3.92
CA ILE A 64 2.69 0.79 4.58
C ILE A 64 2.56 0.93 6.09
N ASN A 65 2.25 -0.18 6.75
CA ASN A 65 2.36 -0.27 8.20
C ASN A 65 3.05 -1.57 8.63
N PHE A 66 3.41 -1.62 9.90
CA PHE A 66 4.00 -2.81 10.52
C PHE A 66 3.33 -3.10 11.86
N ASN A 67 2.91 -4.35 12.06
CA ASN A 67 2.35 -4.86 13.31
C ASN A 67 1.11 -4.07 13.79
N VAL A 68 0.29 -3.58 12.89
CA VAL A 68 -0.98 -2.90 13.21
C VAL A 68 -2.10 -3.93 13.23
N SER A 69 -2.36 -4.51 14.41
CA SER A 69 -3.31 -5.61 14.60
C SER A 69 -4.34 -5.38 15.71
N ILE A 70 -4.43 -4.13 16.20
CA ILE A 70 -5.24 -3.78 17.39
C ILE A 70 -6.69 -3.44 17.06
N TRP A 71 -7.04 -3.32 15.78
CA TRP A 71 -8.41 -3.01 15.36
C TRP A 71 -9.27 -4.28 15.20
N GLU A 72 -10.57 -4.13 15.48
CA GLU A 72 -11.51 -5.23 15.32
C GLU A 72 -11.57 -5.71 13.86
N GLY A 73 -11.44 -7.01 13.64
CA GLY A 73 -11.41 -7.60 12.31
C GLY A 73 -10.02 -7.63 11.64
N ALA A 74 -8.95 -7.21 12.34
CA ALA A 74 -7.60 -7.35 11.82
C ALA A 74 -7.27 -8.83 11.50
N PRO A 75 -6.67 -9.14 10.33
CA PRO A 75 -6.29 -10.50 10.02
C PRO A 75 -5.16 -10.96 10.93
N LYS A 76 -5.09 -12.26 11.20
CA LYS A 76 -4.04 -12.84 12.07
C LYS A 76 -2.64 -12.56 11.52
N VAL A 77 -2.50 -12.49 10.19
CA VAL A 77 -1.23 -12.19 9.53
C VAL A 77 -0.70 -10.78 9.84
N ALA A 78 -1.55 -9.86 10.30
CA ALA A 78 -1.11 -8.49 10.64
C ALA A 78 -0.09 -8.45 11.79
N ARG A 79 -0.14 -9.44 12.69
CA ARG A 79 0.74 -9.49 13.86
C ARG A 79 2.19 -9.73 13.45
N ASN A 80 3.08 -8.79 13.80
CA ASN A 80 4.50 -8.81 13.50
C ASN A 80 4.83 -8.93 12.00
N ASN A 81 3.97 -8.39 11.14
CA ASN A 81 4.17 -8.39 9.71
C ASN A 81 3.85 -7.03 9.10
N TYR A 82 4.27 -6.85 7.85
CA TYR A 82 4.02 -5.65 7.07
C TYR A 82 2.68 -5.71 6.36
N CYS A 83 2.05 -4.55 6.24
CA CYS A 83 0.85 -4.34 5.41
C CYS A 83 1.16 -3.31 4.32
N LEU A 84 0.87 -3.64 3.07
CA LEU A 84 0.69 -2.64 2.03
C LEU A 84 -0.74 -2.10 2.15
N TRP A 85 -0.89 -0.98 2.85
CA TRP A 85 -2.20 -0.45 3.22
C TRP A 85 -2.84 0.33 2.07
N ARG A 86 -2.03 1.08 1.30
CA ARG A 86 -2.47 1.83 0.13
C ARG A 86 -1.42 1.78 -0.97
N LEU A 87 -1.88 1.66 -2.19
CA LEU A 87 -1.08 1.85 -3.39
C LEU A 87 -1.97 2.40 -4.50
N MET A 88 -1.62 3.55 -5.06
CA MET A 88 -2.33 4.11 -6.19
C MET A 88 -1.35 4.76 -7.17
N ILE A 89 -1.68 4.69 -8.45
CA ILE A 89 -1.07 5.48 -9.52
C ILE A 89 -2.10 6.48 -10.02
N ASP A 90 -1.69 7.71 -10.18
CA ASP A 90 -2.56 8.78 -10.70
C ASP A 90 -3.11 8.42 -12.08
N GLN A 91 -4.37 8.75 -12.33
CA GLN A 91 -5.09 8.43 -13.56
C GLN A 91 -4.36 8.85 -14.85
N ARG A 92 -3.53 9.89 -14.80
CA ARG A 92 -2.74 10.38 -15.94
C ARG A 92 -1.60 9.45 -16.33
N TYR A 93 -1.17 8.59 -15.41
CA TYR A 93 0.03 7.76 -15.56
C TYR A 93 -0.28 6.25 -15.49
N GLN A 94 -1.53 5.86 -15.45
CA GLN A 94 -1.94 4.45 -15.49
C GLN A 94 -1.67 3.83 -16.88
N ASP A 95 -1.71 2.51 -16.95
CA ASP A 95 -1.46 1.72 -18.17
C ASP A 95 -0.02 1.86 -18.74
N GLN A 96 0.94 2.24 -17.88
CA GLN A 96 2.36 2.39 -18.21
C GLN A 96 3.26 1.46 -17.39
N ALA A 97 2.70 0.37 -16.86
CA ALA A 97 3.39 -0.59 -15.96
C ALA A 97 3.93 0.03 -14.64
N LEU A 98 3.60 1.27 -14.31
CA LEU A 98 4.10 1.95 -13.10
C LEU A 98 3.60 1.30 -11.81
N GLY A 99 2.45 0.63 -11.83
CA GLY A 99 1.92 -0.08 -10.66
C GLY A 99 2.82 -1.24 -10.24
N ILE A 100 3.28 -2.05 -11.19
CA ILE A 100 4.22 -3.14 -10.89
C ILE A 100 5.59 -2.61 -10.49
N ASP A 101 6.08 -1.55 -11.11
CA ASP A 101 7.35 -0.92 -10.75
C ASP A 101 7.32 -0.35 -9.33
N ALA A 102 6.22 0.29 -8.96
CA ALA A 102 5.98 0.78 -7.60
C ALA A 102 5.97 -0.37 -6.59
N LEU A 103 5.25 -1.44 -6.90
CA LEU A 103 5.14 -2.61 -6.03
C LEU A 103 6.50 -3.29 -5.82
N VAL A 104 7.28 -3.48 -6.88
CA VAL A 104 8.64 -4.03 -6.79
C VAL A 104 9.55 -3.13 -5.93
N CYS A 105 9.47 -1.83 -6.11
CA CYS A 105 10.24 -0.85 -5.33
C CYS A 105 9.85 -0.90 -3.84
N LEU A 106 8.55 -0.96 -3.53
CA LEU A 106 8.04 -1.09 -2.16
C LEU A 106 8.47 -2.40 -1.51
N ILE A 107 8.36 -3.53 -2.21
CA ILE A 107 8.80 -4.85 -1.70
C ILE A 107 10.30 -4.81 -1.36
N ARG A 108 11.12 -4.23 -2.22
CA ARG A 108 12.56 -4.07 -1.97
C ARG A 108 12.83 -3.23 -0.72
N TYR A 109 12.11 -2.12 -0.58
CA TYR A 109 12.19 -1.26 0.61
C TYR A 109 11.79 -2.02 1.89
N ILE A 110 10.65 -2.71 1.84
CA ILE A 110 10.13 -3.49 2.99
C ILE A 110 11.09 -4.62 3.38
N LYS A 111 11.77 -5.26 2.42
CA LYS A 111 12.80 -6.28 2.71
C LYS A 111 14.00 -5.74 3.49
N SER A 112 14.23 -4.44 3.51
CA SER A 112 15.22 -3.82 4.40
C SER A 112 14.74 -3.71 5.86
N MET A 113 13.50 -4.11 6.16
CA MET A 113 12.90 -4.14 7.49
C MET A 113 12.87 -2.78 8.22
N PRO A 114 12.44 -1.69 7.55
CA PRO A 114 12.58 -0.33 8.09
C PRO A 114 11.78 -0.08 9.36
N LEU A 115 10.65 -0.77 9.55
CA LEU A 115 9.74 -0.57 10.68
C LEU A 115 9.84 -1.67 11.74
N GLY A 116 10.48 -2.79 11.42
CA GLY A 116 10.62 -3.94 12.31
C GLY A 116 10.81 -5.22 11.53
N ARG A 117 11.21 -6.29 12.22
CA ARG A 117 11.47 -7.58 11.58
C ARG A 117 10.15 -8.33 11.35
N GLY A 118 9.75 -8.45 10.10
CA GLY A 118 8.57 -9.21 9.67
C GLY A 118 8.93 -10.30 8.68
N LYS A 119 8.10 -11.34 8.61
CA LYS A 119 8.28 -12.45 7.67
C LYS A 119 7.41 -12.34 6.43
N LYS A 120 6.32 -11.59 6.54
CA LYS A 120 5.31 -11.48 5.49
C LYS A 120 4.94 -10.03 5.22
N LEU A 121 4.60 -9.77 3.97
CA LEU A 121 3.87 -8.59 3.54
C LEU A 121 2.46 -9.04 3.16
N TYR A 122 1.44 -8.44 3.76
CA TYR A 122 0.06 -8.72 3.39
C TYR A 122 -0.62 -7.47 2.83
N LEU A 123 -1.68 -7.69 2.13
CA LEU A 123 -2.63 -6.68 1.66
C LEU A 123 -4.02 -7.31 1.56
N SER A 124 -5.03 -6.48 1.37
CA SER A 124 -6.37 -6.94 1.03
C SER A 124 -6.88 -6.22 -0.22
N TYR A 125 -7.77 -6.87 -0.94
CA TYR A 125 -8.39 -6.29 -2.13
C TYR A 125 -9.84 -6.74 -2.28
N VAL A 126 -10.65 -5.89 -2.90
CA VAL A 126 -12.04 -6.20 -3.24
C VAL A 126 -12.05 -7.18 -4.42
N PRO A 127 -12.76 -8.34 -4.32
CA PRO A 127 -12.74 -9.38 -5.36
C PRO A 127 -13.13 -8.90 -6.77
N SER A 128 -13.97 -7.87 -6.85
CA SER A 128 -14.36 -7.28 -8.14
C SER A 128 -13.24 -6.47 -8.83
N ASN A 129 -12.15 -6.16 -8.11
CA ASN A 129 -11.00 -5.44 -8.66
C ASN A 129 -10.00 -6.43 -9.30
N VAL A 130 -10.36 -6.94 -10.48
CA VAL A 130 -9.59 -7.97 -11.20
C VAL A 130 -8.20 -7.49 -11.59
N ALA A 131 -8.07 -6.23 -12.01
CA ALA A 131 -6.77 -5.66 -12.40
C ALA A 131 -5.78 -5.64 -11.22
N THR A 132 -6.25 -5.29 -10.04
CA THR A 132 -5.46 -5.31 -8.81
C THR A 132 -5.08 -6.73 -8.39
N GLU A 133 -6.01 -7.69 -8.50
CA GLU A 133 -5.72 -9.09 -8.23
C GLU A 133 -4.59 -9.62 -9.13
N GLN A 134 -4.67 -9.35 -10.43
CA GLN A 134 -3.65 -9.78 -11.39
C GLN A 134 -2.28 -9.16 -11.09
N LEU A 135 -2.25 -7.87 -10.75
CA LEU A 135 -1.03 -7.16 -10.35
C LEU A 135 -0.33 -7.85 -9.17
N TYR A 136 -1.07 -8.13 -8.11
CA TYR A 136 -0.50 -8.72 -6.90
C TYR A 136 -0.11 -10.18 -7.11
N LYS A 137 -0.89 -10.97 -7.82
CA LYS A 137 -0.53 -12.35 -8.19
C LYS A 137 0.74 -12.41 -9.05
N ALA A 138 0.88 -11.50 -10.01
CA ALA A 138 2.09 -11.38 -10.82
C ALA A 138 3.33 -11.05 -9.98
N ALA A 139 3.17 -10.32 -8.87
CA ALA A 139 4.25 -10.01 -7.92
C ALA A 139 4.54 -11.15 -6.93
N GLY A 140 3.81 -12.27 -7.00
CA GLY A 140 4.03 -13.44 -6.16
C GLY A 140 3.17 -13.52 -4.90
N PHE A 141 2.19 -12.63 -4.74
CA PHE A 141 1.24 -12.74 -3.64
C PHE A 141 0.28 -13.91 -3.84
N VAL A 142 -0.05 -14.58 -2.74
CA VAL A 142 -0.99 -15.70 -2.73
C VAL A 142 -2.04 -15.53 -1.64
N PRO A 143 -3.27 -16.03 -1.81
CA PRO A 143 -4.28 -16.02 -0.76
C PRO A 143 -3.83 -16.86 0.45
N ASN A 144 -4.12 -16.39 1.66
CA ASN A 144 -3.86 -17.15 2.88
C ASN A 144 -5.14 -17.70 3.56
N GLY A 145 -6.30 -17.50 2.93
CA GLY A 145 -7.60 -17.94 3.44
C GLY A 145 -8.29 -16.94 4.37
N GLU A 146 -7.64 -15.85 4.75
CA GLU A 146 -8.23 -14.80 5.58
C GLU A 146 -8.99 -13.77 4.73
N LYS A 147 -9.92 -13.08 5.38
CA LYS A 147 -10.66 -11.94 4.81
C LYS A 147 -10.70 -10.78 5.79
N ILE A 148 -10.84 -9.58 5.26
CA ILE A 148 -11.17 -8.36 6.00
C ILE A 148 -12.51 -7.86 5.45
N GLY A 149 -13.62 -8.14 6.18
CA GLY A 149 -14.95 -7.96 5.61
C GLY A 149 -15.10 -8.79 4.33
N GLU A 150 -15.43 -8.15 3.22
CA GLU A 150 -15.54 -8.80 1.90
C GLU A 150 -14.18 -8.88 1.15
N GLU A 151 -13.15 -8.22 1.64
CA GLU A 151 -11.85 -8.20 0.99
C GLU A 151 -11.07 -9.50 1.22
N ILE A 152 -10.39 -9.96 0.18
CA ILE A 152 -9.51 -11.14 0.23
C ILE A 152 -8.12 -10.69 0.66
N VAL A 153 -7.53 -11.42 1.62
CA VAL A 153 -6.16 -11.19 2.08
C VAL A 153 -5.19 -12.00 1.23
N LEU A 154 -4.20 -11.28 0.69
CA LEU A 154 -3.06 -11.88 -0.01
C LEU A 154 -1.79 -11.68 0.80
N VAL A 155 -0.87 -12.62 0.71
CA VAL A 155 0.42 -12.58 1.41
C VAL A 155 1.59 -12.86 0.48
N LEU A 156 2.70 -12.18 0.74
CA LEU A 156 4.00 -12.42 0.13
C LEU A 156 5.00 -12.78 1.24
N ASP A 157 5.77 -13.84 1.02
CA ASP A 157 6.85 -14.22 1.91
C ASP A 157 8.07 -13.32 1.66
N LEU A 158 8.55 -12.64 2.70
CA LEU A 158 9.68 -11.71 2.60
C LEU A 158 11.04 -12.42 2.73
N GLU A 159 11.04 -13.67 3.20
CA GLU A 159 12.26 -14.49 3.39
C GLU A 159 12.67 -15.24 2.11
N LYS A 160 11.80 -15.27 1.13
CA LYS A 160 12.06 -15.83 -0.23
C LYS A 160 12.42 -14.71 -1.24
#